data_6901319aeee0a65f18f295adc03e8e8f
#
_entry.id   6901319aeee0a65f18f295adc03e8e8f
#
_cell.length_a   1.000
_cell.length_b   1.000
_cell.length_c   1.000
_cell.angle_alpha   90.00
_cell.angle_beta   90.00
_cell.angle_gamma   90.00
#
_symmetry.space_group_name_H-M   'P 1'
#
loop_
_entity.id
_entity.type
_entity.pdbx_description
1 polymer ?
#
loop_
_entity_poly.entity_id
_entity_poly.type
_entity_poly.pdbx_seq_one_letter_code
_entity_poly.pdbx_strand_id
1 'polypeptide(L)'
;IDGMYDGENRRCMPAAGCTLPAAQASTLCEVAALDEKDPAEPLSLYDEDYFAGHPAAAVHRYGKGRAYYLASRFDEAFYRAFYHDAAKEIGLSPAWPEALPEGVLAVRRGSFVFVQNCTEQPVTVGNTVLARYRTAVWKDMDRIF
;
A
#
# COMPACT_ATOMS: atom_id res chain seq x y z
N ILE A 1 -18.84 -11.51 -6.06
CA ILE A 1 -18.03 -12.44 -5.22
C ILE A 1 -18.68 -13.81 -5.33
N ASP A 2 -17.98 -14.78 -5.94
CA ASP A 2 -18.49 -16.14 -6.17
C ASP A 2 -18.17 -17.10 -5.02
N GLY A 3 -17.24 -16.75 -4.17
CA GLY A 3 -16.84 -17.56 -3.03
C GLY A 3 -15.93 -16.81 -2.07
N MET A 4 -15.81 -17.34 -0.87
CA MET A 4 -14.95 -16.82 0.17
C MET A 4 -14.36 -17.99 0.94
N TYR A 5 -13.05 -18.01 1.08
CA TYR A 5 -12.30 -19.09 1.70
C TYR A 5 -11.48 -18.56 2.85
N ASP A 6 -11.53 -19.27 3.96
CA ASP A 6 -10.70 -19.01 5.13
C ASP A 6 -9.61 -20.08 5.18
N GLY A 7 -8.39 -19.70 5.43
CA GLY A 7 -7.32 -20.67 5.55
C GLY A 7 -5.92 -20.15 5.35
N GLU A 8 -5.08 -21.07 4.95
CA GLU A 8 -3.64 -20.88 4.80
C GLU A 8 -3.28 -19.80 3.79
N ASN A 9 -2.04 -19.30 3.87
CA ASN A 9 -1.51 -18.35 2.91
C ASN A 9 -1.58 -18.89 1.49
N ARG A 10 -2.06 -18.08 0.56
CA ARG A 10 -2.14 -18.39 -0.86
C ARG A 10 -1.21 -17.50 -1.66
N ARG A 11 -0.46 -18.11 -2.57
CA ARG A 11 0.41 -17.35 -3.44
C ARG A 11 -0.40 -16.59 -4.48
N CYS A 12 -0.03 -15.33 -4.68
CA CYS A 12 -0.60 -14.46 -5.70
C CYS A 12 0.51 -13.92 -6.59
N MET A 13 0.25 -13.91 -7.90
CA MET A 13 1.18 -13.41 -8.90
C MET A 13 0.66 -12.11 -9.51
N PRO A 14 1.53 -11.16 -9.87
CA PRO A 14 1.11 -9.98 -10.58
C PRO A 14 0.41 -10.35 -11.90
N ALA A 15 -0.66 -9.66 -12.22
CA ALA A 15 -1.29 -9.78 -13.53
C ALA A 15 -0.39 -9.24 -14.63
N ALA A 16 -0.63 -9.64 -15.88
CA ALA A 16 0.16 -9.21 -17.02
C ALA A 16 0.20 -7.67 -17.13
N GLY A 17 1.40 -7.12 -17.18
CA GLY A 17 1.61 -5.65 -17.23
C GLY A 17 1.52 -4.92 -15.90
N CYS A 18 1.22 -5.61 -14.80
CA CYS A 18 1.23 -5.02 -13.46
C CYS A 18 2.63 -5.06 -12.84
N THR A 19 3.02 -3.99 -12.14
CA THR A 19 4.34 -3.85 -11.50
C THR A 19 4.34 -4.24 -10.02
N LEU A 20 3.19 -4.64 -9.47
CA LEU A 20 3.11 -5.10 -8.09
C LEU A 20 3.92 -6.40 -7.91
N PRO A 21 4.50 -6.64 -6.74
CA PRO A 21 5.24 -7.87 -6.46
C PRO A 21 4.31 -9.09 -6.37
N ALA A 22 4.87 -10.28 -6.53
CA ALA A 22 4.25 -11.50 -6.04
C ALA A 22 4.03 -11.39 -4.53
N ALA A 23 2.92 -11.94 -4.05
CA ALA A 23 2.47 -11.74 -2.67
C ALA A 23 1.90 -13.01 -2.06
N GLN A 24 1.79 -13.01 -0.73
CA GLN A 24 1.02 -14.00 0.00
C GLN A 24 -0.31 -13.38 0.44
N ALA A 25 -1.41 -13.98 -0.01
CA ALA A 25 -2.75 -13.67 0.45
C ALA A 25 -3.10 -14.52 1.66
N SER A 26 -3.68 -13.93 2.69
CA SER A 26 -4.03 -14.63 3.93
C SER A 26 -5.43 -14.26 4.40
N THR A 27 -5.95 -15.05 5.34
CA THR A 27 -7.27 -14.85 5.92
C THR A 27 -8.37 -15.08 4.86
N LEU A 28 -9.29 -14.21 4.68
CA LEU A 28 -10.37 -14.37 3.72
C LEU A 28 -9.84 -14.22 2.27
N CYS A 29 -9.96 -15.25 1.46
CA CYS A 29 -9.67 -15.19 0.03
C CYS A 29 -11.02 -15.19 -0.72
N GLU A 30 -11.43 -14.03 -1.20
CA GLU A 30 -12.65 -13.89 -1.98
C GLU A 30 -12.35 -14.17 -3.46
N VAL A 31 -13.22 -14.95 -4.09
CA VAL A 31 -13.16 -15.19 -5.52
C VAL A 31 -14.07 -14.20 -6.22
N ALA A 32 -13.49 -13.24 -6.92
CA ALA A 32 -14.22 -12.23 -7.67
C ALA A 32 -14.37 -12.65 -9.14
N ALA A 33 -15.58 -12.54 -9.67
CA ALA A 33 -15.81 -12.56 -11.11
C ALA A 33 -15.77 -11.14 -11.66
N LEU A 34 -15.11 -10.95 -12.78
CA LEU A 34 -15.10 -9.68 -13.49
C LEU A 34 -16.34 -9.58 -14.39
N ASP A 35 -16.94 -8.39 -14.45
CA ASP A 35 -18.06 -8.13 -15.36
C ASP A 35 -17.57 -8.21 -16.81
N GLU A 36 -18.28 -8.94 -17.68
CA GLU A 36 -17.89 -9.09 -19.09
C GLU A 36 -18.10 -7.79 -19.89
N LYS A 37 -19.04 -6.93 -19.47
CA LYS A 37 -19.41 -5.72 -20.21
C LYS A 37 -18.56 -4.51 -19.81
N ASP A 38 -18.13 -4.47 -18.56
CA ASP A 38 -17.31 -3.38 -18.02
C ASP A 38 -16.27 -3.98 -17.07
N PRO A 39 -15.28 -4.73 -17.58
CA PRO A 39 -14.37 -5.50 -16.77
C PRO A 39 -13.39 -4.61 -16.01
N ALA A 40 -13.23 -4.91 -14.72
CA ALA A 40 -12.10 -4.39 -13.96
C ALA A 40 -10.78 -5.04 -14.45
N GLU A 41 -9.70 -4.28 -14.41
CA GLU A 41 -8.37 -4.76 -14.75
C GLU A 41 -7.79 -5.54 -13.55
N PRO A 42 -7.38 -6.80 -13.70
CA PRO A 42 -6.73 -7.52 -12.60
C PRO A 42 -5.34 -6.93 -12.33
N LEU A 43 -5.00 -6.79 -11.04
CA LEU A 43 -3.68 -6.37 -10.57
C LEU A 43 -2.86 -7.54 -10.06
N SER A 44 -3.53 -8.49 -9.41
CA SER A 44 -2.92 -9.71 -8.89
C SER A 44 -3.90 -10.87 -9.06
N LEU A 45 -3.38 -12.05 -9.35
CA LEU A 45 -4.16 -13.28 -9.56
C LEU A 45 -3.72 -14.32 -8.55
N TYR A 46 -4.64 -15.12 -8.04
CA TYR A 46 -4.30 -16.33 -7.30
C TYR A 46 -3.56 -17.30 -8.22
N ASP A 47 -2.49 -17.92 -7.73
CA ASP A 47 -1.62 -18.79 -8.51
C ASP A 47 -1.74 -20.27 -8.12
N GLU A 48 -2.56 -20.56 -7.15
CA GLU A 48 -2.73 -21.90 -6.64
C GLU A 48 -4.18 -22.19 -6.23
N ASP A 49 -4.45 -23.49 -6.01
CA ASP A 49 -5.77 -23.98 -5.67
C ASP A 49 -6.77 -23.90 -6.85
N TYR A 50 -8.03 -24.32 -6.62
CA TYR A 50 -9.06 -24.39 -7.67
C TYR A 50 -9.53 -23.01 -8.15
N PHE A 51 -9.20 -21.94 -7.44
CA PHE A 51 -9.46 -20.56 -7.85
C PHE A 51 -8.24 -19.88 -8.50
N ALA A 52 -7.20 -20.65 -8.85
CA ALA A 52 -6.05 -20.12 -9.59
C ALA A 52 -6.50 -19.42 -10.87
N GLY A 53 -5.90 -18.25 -11.14
CA GLY A 53 -6.27 -17.39 -12.26
C GLY A 53 -7.39 -16.40 -11.97
N HIS A 54 -8.13 -16.54 -10.86
CA HIS A 54 -9.09 -15.52 -10.44
C HIS A 54 -8.41 -14.29 -9.83
N PRO A 55 -9.00 -13.08 -9.99
CA PRO A 55 -8.44 -11.87 -9.41
C PRO A 55 -8.39 -11.92 -7.89
N ALA A 56 -7.19 -11.74 -7.34
CA ALA A 56 -6.94 -11.48 -5.93
C ALA A 56 -6.94 -9.97 -5.62
N ALA A 57 -6.61 -9.15 -6.63
CA ALA A 57 -6.75 -7.70 -6.58
C ALA A 57 -7.10 -7.20 -7.97
N ALA A 58 -7.97 -6.18 -8.04
CA ALA A 58 -8.40 -5.58 -9.30
C ALA A 58 -8.61 -4.06 -9.14
N VAL A 59 -8.56 -3.36 -10.27
CA VAL A 59 -8.87 -1.94 -10.37
C VAL A 59 -9.91 -1.70 -11.45
N HIS A 60 -10.86 -0.85 -11.16
CA HIS A 60 -11.87 -0.40 -12.13
C HIS A 60 -11.84 1.12 -12.28
N ARG A 61 -11.92 1.60 -13.50
CA ARG A 61 -11.99 3.03 -13.80
C ARG A 61 -13.44 3.50 -13.63
N TYR A 62 -13.65 4.51 -12.82
CA TYR A 62 -14.96 5.11 -12.64
C TYR A 62 -14.87 6.63 -12.75
N GLY A 63 -15.44 7.18 -13.82
CA GLY A 63 -15.33 8.61 -14.12
C GLY A 63 -13.88 9.05 -14.29
N LYS A 64 -13.44 9.97 -13.43
CA LYS A 64 -12.03 10.43 -13.39
C LYS A 64 -11.18 9.70 -12.36
N GLY A 65 -11.77 8.80 -11.60
CA GLY A 65 -11.11 8.08 -10.52
C GLY A 65 -10.92 6.60 -10.81
N ARG A 66 -10.41 5.90 -9.82
CA ARG A 66 -10.23 4.44 -9.82
C ARG A 66 -10.80 3.87 -8.53
N ALA A 67 -11.45 2.73 -8.64
CA ALA A 67 -11.89 1.91 -7.53
C ALA A 67 -11.00 0.67 -7.48
N TYR A 68 -10.36 0.43 -6.33
CA TYR A 68 -9.53 -0.75 -6.10
C TYR A 68 -10.28 -1.74 -5.24
N TYR A 69 -10.22 -2.99 -5.61
CA TYR A 69 -10.76 -4.10 -4.84
C TYR A 69 -9.64 -5.08 -4.49
N LEU A 70 -9.42 -5.29 -3.20
CA LEU A 70 -8.46 -6.24 -2.68
C LEU A 70 -9.25 -7.40 -2.07
N ALA A 71 -9.27 -8.53 -2.76
CA ALA A 71 -10.08 -9.69 -2.43
C ALA A 71 -9.49 -10.55 -1.29
N SER A 72 -8.35 -10.13 -0.75
CA SER A 72 -7.69 -10.80 0.37
C SER A 72 -6.83 -9.84 1.17
N ARG A 73 -6.34 -10.31 2.30
CA ARG A 73 -5.29 -9.64 3.05
C ARG A 73 -3.94 -10.09 2.51
N PHE A 74 -3.20 -9.15 1.95
CA PHE A 74 -1.85 -9.39 1.43
C PHE A 74 -0.76 -9.14 2.48
N ASP A 75 0.46 -9.56 2.15
CA ASP A 75 1.64 -9.25 2.93
C ASP A 75 2.04 -7.76 2.86
N GLU A 76 2.94 -7.36 3.72
CA GLU A 76 3.38 -5.95 3.83
C GLU A 76 4.04 -5.45 2.55
N ALA A 77 4.81 -6.30 1.86
CA ALA A 77 5.52 -5.92 0.64
C ALA A 77 4.54 -5.51 -0.47
N PHE A 78 3.43 -6.24 -0.61
CA PHE A 78 2.36 -5.89 -1.53
C PHE A 78 1.72 -4.54 -1.18
N TYR A 79 1.31 -4.35 0.07
CA TYR A 79 0.68 -3.08 0.48
C TYR A 79 1.61 -1.89 0.31
N ARG A 80 2.89 -2.04 0.61
CA ARG A 80 3.89 -0.98 0.43
C ARG A 80 3.99 -0.57 -1.04
N ALA A 81 4.10 -1.52 -1.96
CA ALA A 81 4.13 -1.25 -3.40
C ALA A 81 2.81 -0.66 -3.90
N PHE A 82 1.68 -1.25 -3.51
CA PHE A 82 0.34 -0.80 -3.88
C PHE A 82 0.07 0.66 -3.49
N TYR A 83 0.30 1.02 -2.23
CA TYR A 83 0.08 2.38 -1.77
C TYR A 83 1.08 3.38 -2.34
N HIS A 84 2.33 2.94 -2.61
CA HIS A 84 3.32 3.77 -3.29
C HIS A 84 2.83 4.14 -4.71
N ASP A 85 2.37 3.15 -5.48
CA ASP A 85 1.90 3.37 -6.85
C ASP A 85 0.61 4.20 -6.88
N ALA A 86 -0.34 3.91 -6.00
CA ALA A 86 -1.56 4.68 -5.87
C ALA A 86 -1.30 6.15 -5.48
N ALA A 87 -0.39 6.40 -4.52
CA ALA A 87 0.01 7.75 -4.13
C ALA A 87 0.67 8.52 -5.27
N LYS A 88 1.57 7.85 -6.01
CA LYS A 88 2.25 8.42 -7.17
C LYS A 88 1.25 8.81 -8.27
N GLU A 89 0.27 7.96 -8.53
CA GLU A 89 -0.74 8.20 -9.56
C GLU A 89 -1.58 9.46 -9.27
N ILE A 90 -1.96 9.69 -8.03
CA ILE A 90 -2.74 10.88 -7.64
C ILE A 90 -1.86 12.07 -7.27
N GLY A 91 -0.55 11.98 -7.48
CA GLY A 91 0.39 13.08 -7.24
C GLY A 91 0.59 13.42 -5.76
N LEU A 92 0.38 12.46 -4.85
CA LEU A 92 0.70 12.66 -3.44
C LEU A 92 2.21 12.66 -3.24
N SER A 93 2.67 13.70 -2.54
CA SER A 93 4.06 13.78 -2.06
C SER A 93 4.13 13.33 -0.61
N PRO A 94 5.19 12.63 -0.20
CA PRO A 94 5.38 12.25 1.18
C PRO A 94 5.53 13.48 2.08
N ALA A 95 5.12 13.34 3.35
CA ALA A 95 5.26 14.42 4.32
C ALA A 95 6.73 14.74 4.66
N TRP A 96 7.62 13.76 4.50
CA TRP A 96 9.07 13.88 4.62
C TRP A 96 9.73 13.45 3.31
N PRO A 97 10.68 14.21 2.74
CA PRO A 97 11.17 13.97 1.38
C PRO A 97 12.08 12.74 1.26
N GLU A 98 12.72 12.35 2.34
CA GLU A 98 13.65 11.22 2.37
C GLU A 98 12.99 9.98 2.98
N ALA A 99 13.61 8.81 2.77
CA ALA A 99 13.18 7.60 3.44
C ALA A 99 13.37 7.74 4.96
N LEU A 100 12.30 7.50 5.71
CA LEU A 100 12.35 7.49 7.17
C LEU A 100 12.82 6.13 7.68
N PRO A 101 13.54 6.10 8.82
CA PRO A 101 13.83 4.85 9.50
C PRO A 101 12.56 4.08 9.86
N GLU A 102 12.67 2.76 9.98
CA GLU A 102 11.57 1.92 10.42
C GLU A 102 11.02 2.38 11.78
N GLY A 103 9.69 2.39 11.92
CA GLY A 103 9.01 2.87 13.13
C GLY A 103 9.01 4.39 13.30
N VAL A 104 9.44 5.15 12.29
CA VAL A 104 9.33 6.61 12.28
C VAL A 104 8.21 7.01 11.33
N LEU A 105 7.31 7.86 11.80
CA LEU A 105 6.17 8.36 11.05
C LEU A 105 6.30 9.87 10.81
N ALA A 106 5.88 10.34 9.64
CA ALA A 106 5.75 11.75 9.35
C ALA A 106 4.36 12.09 8.88
N VAL A 107 3.81 13.20 9.39
CA VAL A 107 2.50 13.73 9.01
C VAL A 107 2.60 15.23 8.78
N ARG A 108 2.07 15.70 7.65
CA ARG A 108 1.98 17.13 7.35
C ARG A 108 0.61 17.66 7.75
N ARG A 109 0.60 18.82 8.43
CA ARG A 109 -0.60 19.60 8.70
C ARG A 109 -0.32 21.08 8.44
N GLY A 110 -0.89 21.60 7.36
CA GLY A 110 -0.58 22.96 6.89
C GLY A 110 0.92 23.10 6.61
N SER A 111 1.54 24.13 7.18
CA SER A 111 2.97 24.40 7.07
C SER A 111 3.85 23.61 8.05
N PHE A 112 3.26 22.73 8.86
CA PHE A 112 4.00 21.94 9.84
C PHE A 112 4.13 20.49 9.43
N VAL A 113 5.31 19.92 9.66
CA VAL A 113 5.57 18.48 9.58
C VAL A 113 5.91 17.95 10.96
N PHE A 114 5.14 16.99 11.40
CA PHE A 114 5.34 16.26 12.66
C PHE A 114 6.03 14.95 12.32
N VAL A 115 7.20 14.72 12.91
CA VAL A 115 7.93 13.45 12.78
C VAL A 115 7.99 12.79 14.15
N GLN A 116 7.46 11.59 14.22
CA GLN A 116 7.35 10.83 15.47
C GLN A 116 8.21 9.57 15.41
N ASN A 117 9.08 9.43 16.37
CA ASN A 117 9.78 8.18 16.65
C ASN A 117 8.87 7.28 17.48
N CYS A 118 8.39 6.17 16.90
CA CYS A 118 7.56 5.17 17.56
C CYS A 118 8.39 3.98 18.07
N THR A 119 9.73 4.08 18.07
CA THR A 119 10.62 3.01 18.49
C THR A 119 11.14 3.20 19.91
N GLU A 120 11.68 2.12 20.48
CA GLU A 120 12.34 2.13 21.81
C GLU A 120 13.74 2.74 21.79
N GLN A 121 14.29 3.00 20.60
CA GLN A 121 15.64 3.54 20.44
C GLN A 121 15.61 4.97 19.90
N PRO A 122 16.60 5.80 20.21
CA PRO A 122 16.78 7.07 19.53
C PRO A 122 17.02 6.85 18.03
N VAL A 123 16.45 7.69 17.19
CA VAL A 123 16.63 7.66 15.72
C VAL A 123 17.06 9.03 15.21
N THR A 124 17.85 9.05 14.15
CA THR A 124 18.25 10.30 13.47
C THR A 124 17.37 10.51 12.25
N VAL A 125 16.78 11.70 12.13
CA VAL A 125 15.98 12.13 10.99
C VAL A 125 16.55 13.47 10.50
N GLY A 126 17.06 13.50 9.28
CA GLY A 126 17.88 14.62 8.83
C GLY A 126 19.04 14.86 9.81
N ASN A 127 19.15 16.08 10.32
CA ASN A 127 20.18 16.47 11.29
C ASN A 127 19.69 16.42 12.76
N THR A 128 18.55 15.81 13.02
CA THR A 128 17.92 15.81 14.35
C THR A 128 17.86 14.41 14.93
N VAL A 129 18.31 14.27 16.18
CA VAL A 129 18.13 13.04 16.95
C VAL A 129 16.81 13.10 17.70
N LEU A 130 15.89 12.21 17.38
CA LEU A 130 14.65 12.02 18.13
C LEU A 130 14.86 10.91 19.16
N ALA A 131 14.69 11.26 20.43
CA ALA A 131 14.68 10.27 21.51
C ALA A 131 13.50 9.30 21.32
N ARG A 132 13.56 8.15 22.00
CA ARG A 132 12.48 7.15 21.99
C ARG A 132 11.13 7.79 22.28
N TYR A 133 10.10 7.44 21.50
CA TYR A 133 8.72 7.90 21.66
C TYR A 133 8.54 9.42 21.67
N ARG A 134 9.43 10.16 20.98
CA ARG A 134 9.34 11.63 20.89
C ARG A 134 8.93 12.09 19.50
N THR A 135 8.30 13.24 19.47
CA THR A 135 7.90 13.93 18.26
C THR A 135 8.71 15.23 18.13
N ALA A 136 9.21 15.49 16.94
CA ALA A 136 9.74 16.80 16.57
C ALA A 136 8.82 17.44 15.52
N VAL A 137 8.86 18.76 15.45
CA VAL A 137 8.00 19.55 14.55
C VAL A 137 8.88 20.49 13.74
N TRP A 138 8.73 20.44 12.43
CA TRP A 138 9.35 21.36 11.48
C TRP A 138 8.29 22.26 10.88
N LYS A 139 8.63 23.53 10.70
CA LYS A 139 7.78 24.52 10.06
C LYS A 139 8.35 24.91 8.70
N ASP A 140 7.46 25.14 7.72
CA ASP A 140 7.80 25.64 6.39
C ASP A 140 8.84 24.78 5.62
N MET A 141 8.70 23.46 5.68
CA MET A 141 9.60 22.52 4.99
C MET A 141 9.65 22.74 3.46
N ASP A 142 8.68 23.45 2.87
CA ASP A 142 8.68 23.77 1.43
C ASP A 142 9.81 24.74 1.03
N ARG A 143 10.56 25.29 2.00
CA ARG A 143 11.69 26.19 1.78
C ARG A 143 13.08 25.54 1.98
N ILE A 144 13.12 24.25 2.34
CA ILE A 144 14.37 23.56 2.68
C ILE A 144 14.83 22.65 1.53
N PHE A 145 14.01 22.48 0.48
CA PHE A 145 14.27 21.61 -0.68
C PHE A 145 14.07 22.36 -1.99
#